data_e48b67a8b51daee13c31e990489205d2
#
_entry.id   e48b67a8b51daee13c31e990489205d2
#
_cell.length_a   1.000
_cell.length_b   1.000
_cell.length_c   1.000
_cell.angle_alpha   90.00
_cell.angle_beta   90.00
_cell.angle_gamma   90.00
#
_symmetry.space_group_name_H-M   'P 1'
#
loop_
_entity.id
_entity.type
_entity.pdbx_description
1 polymer ?
#
loop_
_entity_poly.entity_id
_entity_poly.type
_entity_poly.pdbx_seq_one_letter_code
_entity_poly.pdbx_strand_id
1 'polypeptide(L)'
;MISRQQLEIINRRSLQYPLSIAEKDYFLANTLKLISESTLAANLIFKGGTAIHHCYLDQYRFSEDLDFSTNENKITLKEVKNIFSSVEYLKIKKDFVSEATIKIEKLQYTGPLIQPNSLKIEIDYLQNVLLPAQILPYKNVWGVECCIQVMDVKEIAAEKIRAMSDRARYRDFYDLFLLLEKYQLNLNEIIECIKMKEIRQPISKSNIKNNWKVIKTQKQTEMMQIYYSRIVEDQEINKMIDTLPFKEIKK
;
A
#
# COMPACT_ATOMS: atom_id res chain seq x y z
N MET A 1 8.71 13.68 -18.18
CA MET A 1 9.11 12.24 -18.15
C MET A 1 10.62 12.15 -18.18
N ILE A 2 11.26 11.30 -17.35
CA ILE A 2 12.72 11.10 -17.38
C ILE A 2 13.13 10.27 -18.59
N SER A 3 14.40 10.38 -19.02
CA SER A 3 14.97 9.54 -20.08
C SER A 3 15.33 8.15 -19.53
N ARG A 4 15.52 7.17 -20.43
CA ARG A 4 16.00 5.83 -20.07
C ARG A 4 17.33 5.88 -19.30
N GLN A 5 18.25 6.71 -19.76
CA GLN A 5 19.56 6.88 -19.10
C GLN A 5 19.42 7.43 -17.66
N GLN A 6 18.53 8.40 -17.45
CA GLN A 6 18.23 8.92 -16.11
C GLN A 6 17.61 7.84 -15.22
N LEU A 7 16.65 7.07 -15.72
CA LEU A 7 16.05 5.92 -15.02
C LEU A 7 17.13 4.94 -14.55
N GLU A 8 18.04 4.53 -15.44
CA GLU A 8 19.12 3.59 -15.17
C GLU A 8 20.10 4.11 -14.11
N ILE A 9 20.49 5.39 -14.20
CA ILE A 9 21.43 6.02 -13.25
C ILE A 9 20.82 6.14 -11.86
N ILE A 10 19.60 6.67 -11.76
CA ILE A 10 18.91 6.84 -10.48
C ILE A 10 18.69 5.49 -9.82
N ASN A 11 18.14 4.52 -10.55
CA ASN A 11 17.88 3.17 -10.02
C ASN A 11 19.16 2.49 -9.50
N ARG A 12 20.27 2.57 -10.25
CA ARG A 12 21.56 1.98 -9.84
C ARG A 12 22.10 2.56 -8.54
N ARG A 13 21.87 3.86 -8.34
CA ARG A 13 22.36 4.59 -7.15
C ARG A 13 21.46 4.45 -5.91
N SER A 14 20.25 3.97 -6.08
CA SER A 14 19.24 3.96 -5.03
C SER A 14 18.55 2.61 -4.85
N LEU A 15 17.57 2.27 -5.69
CA LEU A 15 16.67 1.12 -5.49
C LEU A 15 17.28 -0.21 -5.90
N GLN A 16 18.10 -0.22 -6.94
CA GLN A 16 18.71 -1.43 -7.54
C GLN A 16 17.67 -2.48 -7.98
N TYR A 17 16.49 -2.03 -8.39
CA TYR A 17 15.44 -2.90 -8.90
C TYR A 17 15.71 -3.31 -10.36
N PRO A 18 15.10 -4.41 -10.87
CA PRO A 18 14.97 -4.61 -12.31
C PRO A 18 14.36 -3.36 -12.97
N LEU A 19 14.85 -2.98 -14.15
CA LEU A 19 14.48 -1.71 -14.78
C LEU A 19 12.97 -1.55 -14.99
N SER A 20 12.25 -2.63 -15.30
CA SER A 20 10.78 -2.60 -15.43
C SER A 20 10.06 -2.30 -14.10
N ILE A 21 10.65 -2.71 -12.98
CA ILE A 21 10.14 -2.41 -11.63
C ILE A 21 10.50 -0.98 -11.24
N ALA A 22 11.71 -0.54 -11.54
CA ALA A 22 12.13 0.86 -11.34
C ALA A 22 11.26 1.84 -12.14
N GLU A 23 10.95 1.51 -13.41
CA GLU A 23 10.02 2.29 -14.22
C GLU A 23 8.61 2.30 -13.62
N LYS A 24 8.13 1.17 -13.11
CA LYS A 24 6.84 1.09 -12.43
C LYS A 24 6.80 1.97 -11.19
N ASP A 25 7.85 1.96 -10.36
CA ASP A 25 7.99 2.80 -9.17
C ASP A 25 7.98 4.31 -9.54
N TYR A 26 8.66 4.69 -10.62
CA TYR A 26 8.60 6.05 -11.17
C TYR A 26 7.17 6.44 -11.56
N PHE A 27 6.42 5.56 -12.24
CA PHE A 27 5.05 5.84 -12.63
C PHE A 27 4.07 5.83 -11.46
N LEU A 28 4.33 5.07 -10.39
CA LEU A 28 3.56 5.17 -9.14
C LEU A 28 3.66 6.58 -8.56
N ALA A 29 4.87 7.14 -8.46
CA ALA A 29 5.09 8.49 -7.95
C ALA A 29 4.37 9.55 -8.81
N ASN A 30 4.49 9.47 -10.13
CA ASN A 30 3.83 10.42 -11.04
C ASN A 30 2.30 10.29 -11.00
N THR A 31 1.78 9.07 -10.95
CA THR A 31 0.34 8.82 -10.85
C THR A 31 -0.23 9.35 -9.54
N LEU A 32 0.49 9.14 -8.43
CA LEU A 32 0.08 9.68 -7.14
C LEU A 32 0.10 11.21 -7.12
N LYS A 33 1.08 11.84 -7.77
CA LYS A 33 1.11 13.29 -7.95
C LYS A 33 -0.14 13.79 -8.68
N LEU A 34 -0.52 13.17 -9.80
CA LEU A 34 -1.73 13.53 -10.52
C LEU A 34 -2.99 13.41 -9.65
N ILE A 35 -3.08 12.36 -8.83
CA ILE A 35 -4.18 12.19 -7.87
C ILE A 35 -4.16 13.29 -6.82
N SER A 36 -3.01 13.62 -6.25
CA SER A 36 -2.85 14.64 -5.22
C SER A 36 -3.15 16.06 -5.70
N GLU A 37 -3.01 16.33 -6.99
CA GLU A 37 -3.31 17.61 -7.64
C GLU A 37 -4.74 17.67 -8.20
N SER A 38 -5.48 16.58 -8.12
CA SER A 38 -6.85 16.48 -8.65
C SER A 38 -7.91 17.05 -7.68
N THR A 39 -9.11 17.27 -8.20
CA THR A 39 -10.29 17.67 -7.40
C THR A 39 -10.70 16.61 -6.38
N LEU A 40 -10.27 15.36 -6.54
CA LEU A 40 -10.57 14.26 -5.63
C LEU A 40 -9.56 14.13 -4.48
N ALA A 41 -8.46 14.89 -4.49
CA ALA A 41 -7.40 14.79 -3.49
C ALA A 41 -7.90 14.90 -2.03
N ALA A 42 -8.89 15.78 -1.79
CA ALA A 42 -9.49 15.99 -0.47
C ALA A 42 -10.35 14.81 0.01
N ASN A 43 -10.83 13.97 -0.90
CA ASN A 43 -11.75 12.87 -0.60
C ASN A 43 -11.05 11.50 -0.59
N LEU A 44 -9.81 11.42 -1.06
CA LEU A 44 -9.04 10.18 -1.16
C LEU A 44 -8.01 10.08 -0.05
N ILE A 45 -8.09 9.01 0.73
CA ILE A 45 -7.14 8.72 1.81
C ILE A 45 -6.27 7.54 1.38
N PHE A 46 -5.01 7.83 1.13
CA PHE A 46 -4.02 6.85 0.68
C PHE A 46 -3.69 5.87 1.79
N LYS A 47 -3.64 4.58 1.47
CA LYS A 47 -3.39 3.50 2.41
C LYS A 47 -2.59 2.35 1.78
N GLY A 48 -2.52 1.22 2.47
CA GLY A 48 -1.90 0.00 1.95
C GLY A 48 -0.38 0.01 1.98
N GLY A 49 0.22 -0.96 1.28
CA GLY A 49 1.67 -1.16 1.31
C GLY A 49 2.47 0.00 0.74
N THR A 50 1.99 0.62 -0.34
CA THR A 50 2.69 1.74 -0.97
C THR A 50 2.68 2.98 -0.07
N ALA A 51 1.56 3.26 0.62
CA ALA A 51 1.51 4.34 1.62
C ALA A 51 2.48 4.09 2.78
N ILE A 52 2.56 2.84 3.28
CA ILE A 52 3.51 2.48 4.34
C ILE A 52 4.94 2.79 3.93
N HIS A 53 5.36 2.32 2.76
CA HIS A 53 6.77 2.37 2.36
C HIS A 53 7.23 3.75 1.84
N HIS A 54 6.31 4.57 1.36
CA HIS A 54 6.65 5.89 0.82
C HIS A 54 6.29 7.06 1.74
N CYS A 55 5.34 6.90 2.67
CA CYS A 55 4.94 7.98 3.57
C CYS A 55 5.44 7.75 4.99
N TYR A 56 5.43 6.51 5.49
CA TYR A 56 5.80 6.21 6.87
C TYR A 56 7.20 5.60 7.02
N LEU A 57 7.65 4.78 6.07
CA LEU A 57 8.96 4.11 6.09
C LEU A 57 9.92 4.73 5.05
N ASP A 58 11.00 4.02 4.73
CA ASP A 58 12.03 4.43 3.80
C ASP A 58 12.16 3.41 2.64
N GLN A 59 11.03 3.00 2.09
CA GLN A 59 10.90 2.07 0.96
C GLN A 59 11.69 0.75 1.13
N TYR A 60 11.55 0.10 2.28
CA TYR A 60 12.24 -1.17 2.57
C TYR A 60 11.79 -2.35 1.71
N ARG A 61 10.76 -2.21 0.92
CA ARG A 61 10.34 -3.15 -0.12
C ARG A 61 9.59 -2.45 -1.24
N PHE A 62 9.52 -3.06 -2.40
CA PHE A 62 8.65 -2.62 -3.47
C PHE A 62 7.17 -2.88 -3.13
N SER A 63 6.31 -1.95 -3.51
CA SER A 63 4.86 -2.06 -3.46
C SER A 63 4.25 -1.40 -4.71
N GLU A 64 3.32 -2.09 -5.36
CA GLU A 64 2.92 -1.76 -6.74
C GLU A 64 1.50 -1.23 -6.91
N ASP A 65 0.67 -1.29 -5.86
CA ASP A 65 -0.73 -0.90 -5.91
C ASP A 65 -0.94 0.48 -5.25
N LEU A 66 -1.86 1.28 -5.76
CA LEU A 66 -2.30 2.52 -5.15
C LEU A 66 -3.68 2.30 -4.53
N ASP A 67 -3.71 2.11 -3.21
CA ASP A 67 -4.91 1.81 -2.45
C ASP A 67 -5.42 3.05 -1.70
N PHE A 68 -6.72 3.31 -1.78
CA PHE A 68 -7.37 4.43 -1.11
C PHE A 68 -8.63 3.99 -0.38
N SER A 69 -9.00 4.73 0.66
CA SER A 69 -10.35 4.81 1.21
C SER A 69 -10.94 6.18 0.93
N THR A 70 -12.25 6.32 1.05
CA THR A 70 -12.93 7.61 0.93
C THR A 70 -13.54 8.04 2.27
N ASN A 71 -13.60 9.35 2.51
CA ASN A 71 -14.14 9.86 3.77
C ASN A 71 -15.66 9.87 3.83
N GLU A 72 -16.39 10.14 2.76
CA GLU A 72 -17.85 10.33 2.85
C GLU A 72 -18.62 10.26 1.53
N ASN A 73 -18.05 10.58 0.41
CA ASN A 73 -18.85 10.80 -0.79
C ASN A 73 -18.66 9.73 -1.84
N LYS A 74 -19.75 9.40 -2.50
CA LYS A 74 -19.73 8.54 -3.69
C LYS A 74 -18.90 9.19 -4.79
N ILE A 75 -17.61 8.90 -4.79
CA ILE A 75 -16.74 9.16 -5.94
C ILE A 75 -17.20 8.26 -7.09
N THR A 76 -17.35 8.83 -8.26
CA THR A 76 -17.76 8.08 -9.45
C THR A 76 -16.54 7.62 -10.26
N LEU A 77 -16.69 6.51 -10.97
CA LEU A 77 -15.65 6.06 -11.91
C LEU A 77 -15.30 7.14 -12.95
N LYS A 78 -16.29 7.95 -13.37
CA LYS A 78 -16.09 9.05 -14.33
C LYS A 78 -15.12 10.10 -13.76
N GLU A 79 -15.28 10.48 -12.51
CA GLU A 79 -14.38 11.43 -11.83
C GLU A 79 -12.97 10.87 -11.72
N VAL A 80 -12.83 9.60 -11.35
CA VAL A 80 -11.51 8.93 -11.31
C VAL A 80 -10.87 8.88 -12.69
N LYS A 81 -11.63 8.57 -13.74
CA LYS A 81 -11.12 8.56 -15.12
C LYS A 81 -10.66 9.95 -15.58
N ASN A 82 -11.35 11.00 -15.16
CA ASN A 82 -11.01 12.38 -15.52
C ASN A 82 -9.62 12.80 -15.03
N ILE A 83 -9.11 12.24 -13.92
CA ILE A 83 -7.75 12.52 -13.41
C ILE A 83 -6.70 12.20 -14.49
N PHE A 84 -6.93 11.14 -15.25
CA PHE A 84 -5.94 10.61 -16.22
C PHE A 84 -6.24 11.01 -17.67
N SER A 85 -7.39 11.62 -17.95
CA SER A 85 -7.87 11.88 -19.31
C SER A 85 -7.00 12.84 -20.12
N SER A 86 -6.31 13.78 -19.46
CA SER A 86 -5.41 14.76 -20.08
C SER A 86 -3.96 14.27 -20.24
N VAL A 87 -3.65 13.06 -19.81
CA VAL A 87 -2.28 12.55 -19.75
C VAL A 87 -2.07 11.53 -20.87
N GLU A 88 -1.42 11.93 -21.95
CA GLU A 88 -1.29 11.12 -23.20
C GLU A 88 -0.60 9.76 -22.98
N TYR A 89 0.36 9.67 -22.05
CA TYR A 89 1.10 8.44 -21.77
C TYR A 89 0.40 7.49 -20.82
N LEU A 90 -0.81 7.85 -20.30
CA LEU A 90 -1.64 7.01 -19.44
C LEU A 90 -2.93 6.62 -20.16
N LYS A 91 -3.28 5.32 -20.14
CA LYS A 91 -4.53 4.82 -20.76
C LYS A 91 -5.20 3.79 -19.87
N ILE A 92 -6.43 4.06 -19.44
CA ILE A 92 -7.23 3.07 -18.72
C ILE A 92 -7.66 1.98 -19.69
N LYS A 93 -7.19 0.76 -19.48
CA LYS A 93 -7.48 -0.43 -20.30
C LYS A 93 -8.50 -1.34 -19.67
N LYS A 94 -8.58 -1.36 -18.35
CA LYS A 94 -9.55 -2.18 -17.62
C LYS A 94 -9.92 -1.49 -16.32
N ASP A 95 -11.21 -1.42 -16.06
CA ASP A 95 -11.78 -0.89 -14.83
C ASP A 95 -12.94 -1.78 -14.34
N PHE A 96 -13.30 -1.61 -13.07
CA PHE A 96 -14.38 -2.33 -12.41
C PHE A 96 -15.00 -1.44 -11.33
N VAL A 97 -16.32 -1.52 -11.18
CA VAL A 97 -17.07 -0.83 -10.14
C VAL A 97 -18.05 -1.79 -9.48
N SER A 98 -18.11 -1.73 -8.17
CA SER A 98 -19.13 -2.39 -7.35
C SER A 98 -19.64 -1.43 -6.27
N GLU A 99 -20.57 -1.88 -5.45
CA GLU A 99 -21.00 -1.14 -4.25
C GLU A 99 -19.88 -0.95 -3.23
N ALA A 100 -18.86 -1.80 -3.29
CA ALA A 100 -17.75 -1.84 -2.35
C ALA A 100 -16.52 -1.04 -2.80
N THR A 101 -16.29 -0.93 -4.10
CA THR A 101 -15.01 -0.43 -4.61
C THR A 101 -15.07 0.06 -6.05
N ILE A 102 -14.24 1.06 -6.37
CA ILE A 102 -13.81 1.36 -7.75
C ILE A 102 -12.39 0.82 -7.92
N LYS A 103 -12.16 0.11 -9.03
CA LYS A 103 -10.83 -0.37 -9.41
C LYS A 103 -10.48 0.10 -10.82
N ILE A 104 -9.32 0.71 -10.97
CA ILE A 104 -8.63 0.76 -12.25
C ILE A 104 -7.66 -0.42 -12.25
N GLU A 105 -8.11 -1.56 -12.81
CA GLU A 105 -7.32 -2.80 -12.79
C GLU A 105 -6.10 -2.71 -13.71
N LYS A 106 -6.17 -1.87 -14.74
CA LYS A 106 -5.08 -1.67 -15.69
C LYS A 106 -5.02 -0.22 -16.17
N LEU A 107 -4.28 0.63 -15.45
CA LEU A 107 -3.82 1.93 -15.92
C LEU A 107 -2.51 1.71 -16.67
N GLN A 108 -2.60 1.54 -17.99
CA GLN A 108 -1.43 1.29 -18.84
C GLN A 108 -0.62 2.57 -19.02
N TYR A 109 0.69 2.43 -18.96
CA TYR A 109 1.65 3.45 -19.34
C TYR A 109 2.66 2.92 -20.37
N THR A 110 3.29 3.83 -21.11
CA THR A 110 4.47 3.56 -21.93
C THR A 110 5.51 4.60 -21.55
N GLY A 111 6.57 4.14 -20.92
CA GLY A 111 7.62 4.98 -20.35
C GLY A 111 8.94 4.90 -21.12
N PRO A 112 10.05 5.30 -20.48
CA PRO A 112 11.39 5.30 -21.04
C PRO A 112 11.89 3.98 -21.62
N LEU A 113 11.35 2.85 -21.13
CA LEU A 113 11.71 1.52 -21.65
C LEU A 113 10.97 1.12 -22.92
N ILE A 114 9.99 1.95 -23.36
CA ILE A 114 9.18 1.72 -24.58
C ILE A 114 8.37 0.41 -24.53
N GLN A 115 8.25 -0.19 -23.35
CA GLN A 115 7.47 -1.40 -23.12
C GLN A 115 6.20 -1.05 -22.35
N PRO A 116 5.00 -1.42 -22.83
CA PRO A 116 3.76 -1.18 -22.09
C PRO A 116 3.76 -1.93 -20.77
N ASN A 117 3.46 -1.22 -19.67
CA ASN A 117 3.24 -1.79 -18.35
C ASN A 117 2.01 -1.13 -17.71
N SER A 118 1.61 -1.53 -16.52
CA SER A 118 0.39 -0.98 -15.91
C SER A 118 0.48 -0.90 -14.39
N LEU A 119 -0.30 0.05 -13.85
CA LEU A 119 -0.56 0.22 -12.42
C LEU A 119 -1.99 -0.22 -12.11
N LYS A 120 -2.23 -0.51 -10.83
CA LYS A 120 -3.55 -0.70 -10.26
C LYS A 120 -3.87 0.40 -9.27
N ILE A 121 -5.12 0.85 -9.29
CA ILE A 121 -5.66 1.80 -8.32
C ILE A 121 -6.95 1.19 -7.78
N GLU A 122 -7.08 1.15 -6.46
CA GLU A 122 -8.28 0.68 -5.78
C GLU A 122 -8.78 1.74 -4.80
N ILE A 123 -10.08 2.05 -4.85
CA ILE A 123 -10.76 2.97 -3.95
C ILE A 123 -11.83 2.17 -3.23
N ASP A 124 -11.65 1.98 -1.92
CA ASP A 124 -12.52 1.19 -1.06
C ASP A 124 -13.57 2.10 -0.39
N TYR A 125 -14.85 1.70 -0.50
CA TYR A 125 -15.98 2.40 0.12
C TYR A 125 -16.47 1.76 1.41
N LEU A 126 -16.09 0.53 1.69
CA LEU A 126 -16.65 -0.25 2.80
C LEU A 126 -15.89 -0.04 4.09
N GLN A 127 -14.59 0.20 4.01
CA GLN A 127 -13.79 0.41 5.20
C GLN A 127 -13.86 1.87 5.61
N ASN A 128 -14.59 2.13 6.71
CA ASN A 128 -14.60 3.44 7.32
C ASN A 128 -13.18 3.88 7.74
N VAL A 129 -12.93 5.17 7.64
CA VAL A 129 -11.72 5.80 8.17
C VAL A 129 -12.07 6.35 9.55
N LEU A 130 -11.32 5.94 10.56
CA LEU A 130 -11.62 6.23 11.96
C LEU A 130 -10.86 7.44 12.50
N LEU A 131 -9.59 7.54 12.13
CA LEU A 131 -8.69 8.57 12.62
C LEU A 131 -8.50 9.66 11.55
N PRO A 132 -8.26 10.91 11.95
CA PRO A 132 -7.99 11.98 11.01
C PRO A 132 -6.81 11.62 10.10
N ALA A 133 -7.00 11.73 8.79
CA ALA A 133 -5.94 11.53 7.83
C ALA A 133 -4.84 12.59 8.00
N GLN A 134 -3.61 12.21 7.73
CA GLN A 134 -2.44 13.08 7.82
C GLN A 134 -1.97 13.48 6.42
N ILE A 135 -1.64 14.74 6.19
CA ILE A 135 -1.00 15.17 4.94
C ILE A 135 0.49 14.89 5.06
N LEU A 136 0.97 13.91 4.30
CA LEU A 136 2.37 13.47 4.32
C LEU A 136 3.01 13.58 2.94
N PRO A 137 4.34 13.84 2.87
CA PRO A 137 5.08 13.76 1.63
C PRO A 137 5.22 12.31 1.18
N TYR A 138 5.05 12.07 -0.12
CA TYR A 138 5.38 10.81 -0.76
C TYR A 138 6.87 10.78 -1.09
N LYS A 139 7.65 10.08 -0.29
CA LYS A 139 9.10 9.95 -0.46
C LYS A 139 9.39 9.05 -1.66
N ASN A 140 10.25 9.50 -2.55
CA ASN A 140 10.70 8.74 -3.71
C ASN A 140 12.07 9.21 -4.17
N VAL A 141 12.75 8.39 -4.96
CA VAL A 141 14.09 8.69 -5.50
C VAL A 141 14.06 9.47 -6.81
N TRP A 142 12.88 9.66 -7.37
CA TRP A 142 12.68 10.23 -8.72
C TRP A 142 12.60 11.75 -8.75
N GLY A 143 12.60 12.39 -7.58
CA GLY A 143 12.41 13.85 -7.46
C GLY A 143 10.97 14.30 -7.75
N VAL A 144 9.99 13.42 -7.66
CA VAL A 144 8.57 13.77 -7.79
C VAL A 144 8.07 14.32 -6.46
N GLU A 145 7.80 15.60 -6.40
CA GLU A 145 7.24 16.26 -5.21
C GLU A 145 5.73 16.10 -5.19
N CYS A 146 5.21 15.51 -4.11
CA CYS A 146 3.79 15.28 -3.90
C CYS A 146 3.52 15.10 -2.40
N CYS A 147 2.46 15.75 -1.91
CA CYS A 147 1.89 15.52 -0.59
C CYS A 147 0.46 15.00 -0.75
N ILE A 148 0.07 14.04 0.08
CA ILE A 148 -1.25 13.42 -0.02
C ILE A 148 -1.82 13.11 1.36
N GLN A 149 -3.15 13.04 1.46
CA GLN A 149 -3.81 12.55 2.66
C GLN A 149 -3.55 11.06 2.81
N VAL A 150 -2.96 10.66 3.94
CA VAL A 150 -2.59 9.27 4.26
C VAL A 150 -3.35 8.85 5.50
N MET A 151 -3.86 7.62 5.50
CA MET A 151 -4.49 6.99 6.65
C MET A 151 -3.52 6.98 7.84
N ASP A 152 -4.02 7.25 9.04
CA ASP A 152 -3.20 7.24 10.26
C ASP A 152 -2.47 5.90 10.43
N VAL A 153 -1.23 5.96 10.90
CA VAL A 153 -0.36 4.77 11.02
C VAL A 153 -0.93 3.69 11.93
N LYS A 154 -1.69 4.05 12.99
CA LYS A 154 -2.35 3.09 13.88
C LYS A 154 -3.46 2.36 13.15
N GLU A 155 -4.20 3.08 12.32
CA GLU A 155 -5.29 2.52 11.52
C GLU A 155 -4.75 1.61 10.40
N ILE A 156 -3.66 1.99 9.74
CA ILE A 156 -2.96 1.09 8.80
C ILE A 156 -2.45 -0.17 9.52
N ALA A 157 -1.89 -0.04 10.72
CA ALA A 157 -1.46 -1.20 11.52
C ALA A 157 -2.64 -2.12 11.88
N ALA A 158 -3.81 -1.56 12.18
CA ALA A 158 -5.05 -2.31 12.42
C ALA A 158 -5.47 -3.10 11.16
N GLU A 159 -5.42 -2.48 9.97
CA GLU A 159 -5.68 -3.18 8.71
C GLU A 159 -4.67 -4.30 8.41
N LYS A 160 -3.39 -4.12 8.80
CA LYS A 160 -2.37 -5.17 8.67
C LYS A 160 -2.63 -6.36 9.61
N ILE A 161 -3.04 -6.14 10.85
CA ILE A 161 -3.42 -7.23 11.78
C ILE A 161 -4.60 -8.02 11.22
N ARG A 162 -5.63 -7.35 10.68
CA ARG A 162 -6.73 -8.01 9.99
C ARG A 162 -6.24 -8.85 8.82
N ALA A 163 -5.42 -8.28 7.95
CA ALA A 163 -4.88 -8.97 6.77
C ALA A 163 -4.06 -10.22 7.16
N MET A 164 -3.30 -10.15 8.26
CA MET A 164 -2.55 -11.30 8.79
C MET A 164 -3.46 -12.44 9.26
N SER A 165 -4.68 -12.14 9.75
CA SER A 165 -5.68 -13.15 10.11
C SER A 165 -6.36 -13.75 8.88
N ASP A 166 -6.60 -12.93 7.84
CA ASP A 166 -7.39 -13.31 6.68
C ASP A 166 -6.59 -14.10 5.62
N ARG A 167 -5.27 -13.83 5.53
CA ARG A 167 -4.43 -14.39 4.47
C ARG A 167 -2.97 -14.60 4.89
N ALA A 168 -2.32 -15.57 4.23
CA ALA A 168 -0.91 -15.88 4.44
C ALA A 168 -0.04 -15.12 3.42
N ARG A 169 0.41 -13.91 3.76
CA ARG A 169 1.35 -13.11 2.94
C ARG A 169 2.44 -12.51 3.82
N TYR A 170 3.69 -12.78 3.53
CA TYR A 170 4.85 -12.31 4.31
C TYR A 170 4.85 -10.79 4.50
N ARG A 171 4.54 -10.04 3.44
CA ARG A 171 4.50 -8.58 3.46
C ARG A 171 3.58 -7.97 4.52
N ASP A 172 2.49 -8.65 4.91
CA ASP A 172 1.58 -8.10 5.93
C ASP A 172 2.21 -8.17 7.33
N PHE A 173 2.95 -9.24 7.63
CA PHE A 173 3.72 -9.39 8.88
C PHE A 173 4.93 -8.47 8.92
N TYR A 174 5.64 -8.37 7.81
CA TYR A 174 6.81 -7.51 7.64
C TYR A 174 6.46 -6.04 7.83
N ASP A 175 5.41 -5.57 7.16
CA ASP A 175 4.96 -4.18 7.26
C ASP A 175 4.53 -3.83 8.69
N LEU A 176 3.75 -4.70 9.35
CA LEU A 176 3.34 -4.47 10.74
C LEU A 176 4.54 -4.40 11.67
N PHE A 177 5.50 -5.34 11.54
CA PHE A 177 6.71 -5.34 12.36
C PHE A 177 7.46 -4.02 12.25
N LEU A 178 7.70 -3.54 11.03
CA LEU A 178 8.44 -2.29 10.81
C LEU A 178 7.70 -1.06 11.35
N LEU A 179 6.37 -1.02 11.25
CA LEU A 179 5.57 0.08 11.80
C LEU A 179 5.63 0.09 13.33
N LEU A 180 5.49 -1.08 13.98
CA LEU A 180 5.57 -1.19 15.42
C LEU A 180 6.96 -0.80 15.94
N GLU A 181 8.02 -1.24 15.25
CA GLU A 181 9.40 -0.90 15.63
C GLU A 181 9.68 0.60 15.49
N LYS A 182 9.32 1.22 14.35
CA LYS A 182 9.64 2.63 14.07
C LYS A 182 8.83 3.59 14.95
N TYR A 183 7.54 3.32 15.12
CA TYR A 183 6.61 4.25 15.78
C TYR A 183 6.28 3.88 17.22
N GLN A 184 6.75 2.73 17.72
CA GLN A 184 6.46 2.23 19.07
C GLN A 184 4.97 2.27 19.40
N LEU A 185 4.14 1.82 18.44
CA LEU A 185 2.69 1.94 18.50
C LEU A 185 2.11 1.13 19.66
N ASN A 186 1.12 1.70 20.35
CA ASN A 186 0.40 1.01 21.40
C ASN A 186 -0.57 -0.02 20.79
N LEU A 187 -0.31 -1.31 21.03
CA LEU A 187 -1.13 -2.40 20.50
C LEU A 187 -2.59 -2.35 21.00
N ASN A 188 -2.86 -1.86 22.21
CA ASN A 188 -4.24 -1.74 22.70
C ASN A 188 -5.03 -0.70 21.90
N GLU A 189 -4.42 0.44 21.55
CA GLU A 189 -5.05 1.45 20.70
C GLU A 189 -5.34 0.91 19.29
N ILE A 190 -4.41 0.12 18.72
CA ILE A 190 -4.61 -0.54 17.42
C ILE A 190 -5.79 -1.52 17.50
N ILE A 191 -5.91 -2.30 18.58
CA ILE A 191 -7.02 -3.24 18.77
C ILE A 191 -8.36 -2.50 18.86
N GLU A 192 -8.41 -1.36 19.53
CA GLU A 192 -9.64 -0.56 19.56
C GLU A 192 -10.00 -0.05 18.15
N CYS A 193 -9.02 0.37 17.34
CA CYS A 193 -9.28 0.69 15.93
C CYS A 193 -9.86 -0.52 15.17
N ILE A 194 -9.34 -1.73 15.40
CA ILE A 194 -9.88 -2.93 14.75
C ILE A 194 -11.34 -3.14 15.11
N LYS A 195 -11.70 -3.03 16.40
CA LYS A 195 -13.09 -3.24 16.88
C LYS A 195 -14.09 -2.24 16.31
N MET A 196 -13.64 -1.04 15.97
CA MET A 196 -14.46 0.03 15.39
C MET A 196 -14.61 -0.07 13.85
N LYS A 197 -13.77 -0.87 13.19
CA LYS A 197 -13.86 -1.11 11.75
C LYS A 197 -14.87 -2.21 11.41
N GLU A 198 -15.27 -2.27 10.14
CA GLU A 198 -16.09 -3.38 9.68
C GLU A 198 -15.31 -4.70 9.75
N ILE A 199 -15.80 -5.64 10.55
CA ILE A 199 -15.25 -6.99 10.69
C ILE A 199 -16.18 -7.98 9.98
N ARG A 200 -15.73 -8.51 8.84
CA ARG A 200 -16.49 -9.50 8.06
C ARG A 200 -16.30 -10.92 8.56
N GLN A 201 -15.11 -11.21 9.08
CA GLN A 201 -14.75 -12.51 9.63
C GLN A 201 -14.01 -12.30 10.95
N PRO A 202 -14.14 -13.20 11.93
CA PRO A 202 -13.43 -13.09 13.19
C PRO A 202 -11.92 -13.00 12.97
N ILE A 203 -11.29 -12.02 13.62
CA ILE A 203 -9.84 -11.84 13.59
C ILE A 203 -9.26 -12.62 14.75
N SER A 204 -8.50 -13.68 14.50
CA SER A 204 -8.00 -14.53 15.54
C SER A 204 -6.47 -14.66 15.54
N LYS A 205 -5.89 -14.67 16.75
CA LYS A 205 -4.46 -14.92 16.92
C LYS A 205 -4.05 -16.32 16.47
N SER A 206 -4.96 -17.29 16.55
CA SER A 206 -4.73 -18.65 16.04
C SER A 206 -4.57 -18.65 14.51
N ASN A 207 -5.45 -17.94 13.80
CA ASN A 207 -5.34 -17.80 12.33
C ASN A 207 -4.04 -17.10 11.94
N ILE A 208 -3.67 -16.02 12.63
CA ILE A 208 -2.39 -15.32 12.41
C ILE A 208 -1.21 -16.28 12.57
N LYS A 209 -1.18 -17.09 13.64
CA LYS A 209 -0.13 -18.09 13.86
C LYS A 209 -0.10 -19.18 12.78
N ASN A 210 -1.26 -19.63 12.34
CA ASN A 210 -1.35 -20.63 11.27
C ASN A 210 -0.89 -20.04 9.91
N ASN A 211 -1.33 -18.84 9.57
CA ASN A 211 -0.89 -18.14 8.37
C ASN A 211 0.63 -17.91 8.39
N TRP A 212 1.20 -17.55 9.54
CA TRP A 212 2.65 -17.40 9.68
C TRP A 212 3.40 -18.72 9.46
N LYS A 213 2.89 -19.86 9.95
CA LYS A 213 3.48 -21.17 9.65
C LYS A 213 3.51 -21.47 8.16
N VAL A 214 2.42 -21.18 7.45
CA VAL A 214 2.36 -21.35 5.98
C VAL A 214 3.39 -20.46 5.29
N ILE A 215 3.45 -19.18 5.68
CA ILE A 215 4.38 -18.21 5.08
C ILE A 215 5.83 -18.64 5.20
N LYS A 216 6.25 -19.17 6.35
CA LYS A 216 7.65 -19.60 6.52
C LYS A 216 8.12 -20.60 5.47
N THR A 217 7.22 -21.41 4.92
CA THR A 217 7.54 -22.34 3.83
C THR A 217 7.61 -21.68 2.46
N GLN A 218 7.04 -20.48 2.28
CA GLN A 218 6.91 -19.77 1.00
C GLN A 218 7.67 -18.43 0.98
N LYS A 219 8.26 -18.02 2.12
CA LYS A 219 8.90 -16.72 2.33
C LYS A 219 9.90 -16.37 1.22
N GLN A 220 10.78 -17.30 0.87
CA GLN A 220 11.83 -17.04 -0.13
C GLN A 220 11.26 -16.68 -1.50
N THR A 221 10.20 -17.37 -1.93
CA THR A 221 9.54 -17.09 -3.21
C THR A 221 8.91 -15.71 -3.23
N GLU A 222 8.22 -15.31 -2.14
CA GLU A 222 7.63 -13.98 -2.03
C GLU A 222 8.71 -12.88 -1.96
N MET A 223 9.81 -13.13 -1.23
CA MET A 223 10.90 -12.17 -1.11
C MET A 223 11.57 -11.85 -2.44
N MET A 224 11.73 -12.84 -3.33
CA MET A 224 12.32 -12.65 -4.66
C MET A 224 11.44 -11.76 -5.57
N GLN A 225 10.13 -11.72 -5.33
CA GLN A 225 9.18 -10.96 -6.16
C GLN A 225 8.99 -9.50 -5.70
N ILE A 226 9.31 -9.19 -4.44
CA ILE A 226 8.95 -7.91 -3.81
C ILE A 226 10.17 -7.05 -3.44
N TYR A 227 11.39 -7.54 -3.68
CA TYR A 227 12.64 -6.76 -3.54
C TYR A 227 12.81 -6.09 -2.17
N TYR A 228 12.91 -6.90 -1.11
CA TYR A 228 13.15 -6.41 0.24
C TYR A 228 14.60 -5.92 0.41
N SER A 229 14.79 -4.70 0.87
CA SER A 229 16.11 -4.12 1.18
C SER A 229 16.54 -4.34 2.63
N ARG A 230 15.60 -4.68 3.51
CA ARG A 230 15.85 -5.00 4.92
C ARG A 230 15.33 -6.39 5.24
N ILE A 231 16.15 -7.20 5.89
CA ILE A 231 15.76 -8.53 6.36
C ILE A 231 15.20 -8.41 7.79
N VAL A 232 14.12 -9.13 8.05
CA VAL A 232 13.53 -9.29 9.39
C VAL A 232 13.57 -10.79 9.72
N GLU A 233 14.14 -11.11 10.88
CA GLU A 233 14.29 -12.49 11.32
C GLU A 233 12.95 -13.09 11.75
N ASP A 234 12.77 -14.37 11.48
CA ASP A 234 11.52 -15.09 11.84
C ASP A 234 11.23 -15.06 13.34
N GLN A 235 12.28 -14.99 14.17
CA GLN A 235 12.13 -14.89 15.62
C GLN A 235 11.51 -13.56 16.04
N GLU A 236 11.82 -12.46 15.36
CA GLU A 236 11.27 -11.14 15.62
C GLU A 236 9.78 -11.10 15.29
N ILE A 237 9.40 -11.67 14.14
CA ILE A 237 7.98 -11.80 13.76
C ILE A 237 7.23 -12.70 14.75
N ASN A 238 7.81 -13.84 15.18
CA ASN A 238 7.19 -14.69 16.20
C ASN A 238 6.94 -13.92 17.50
N LYS A 239 7.93 -13.17 18.00
CA LYS A 239 7.78 -12.33 19.19
C LYS A 239 6.65 -11.31 19.02
N MET A 240 6.63 -10.60 17.88
CA MET A 240 5.56 -9.65 17.57
C MET A 240 4.18 -10.31 17.61
N ILE A 241 4.00 -11.48 17.00
CA ILE A 241 2.72 -12.21 17.04
C ILE A 241 2.34 -12.58 18.48
N ASP A 242 3.31 -13.00 19.30
CA ASP A 242 3.05 -13.37 20.67
C ASP A 242 2.67 -12.19 21.57
N THR A 243 3.11 -10.97 21.25
CA THR A 243 2.71 -9.75 21.97
C THR A 243 1.30 -9.25 21.66
N LEU A 244 0.64 -9.71 20.58
CA LEU A 244 -0.72 -9.28 20.25
C LEU A 244 -1.69 -9.54 21.42
N PRO A 245 -2.36 -8.50 21.99
CA PRO A 245 -3.10 -8.59 23.26
C PRO A 245 -4.55 -9.07 23.08
N PHE A 246 -4.79 -10.02 22.19
CA PHE A 246 -6.12 -10.61 21.98
C PHE A 246 -6.03 -12.10 21.63
N LYS A 247 -7.11 -12.84 21.84
CA LYS A 247 -7.30 -14.20 21.34
C LYS A 247 -8.12 -14.17 20.06
N GLU A 248 -9.25 -13.51 20.11
CA GLU A 248 -10.18 -13.35 18.99
C GLU A 248 -10.94 -12.03 19.12
N ILE A 249 -11.19 -11.35 17.99
CA ILE A 249 -12.02 -10.16 17.87
C ILE A 249 -13.18 -10.51 16.94
N LYS A 250 -14.39 -10.41 17.45
CA LYS A 250 -15.67 -10.61 16.71
C LYS A 250 -16.40 -9.27 16.65
N LYS A 251 -17.32 -9.18 15.71
CA LYS A 251 -18.30 -8.09 15.63
C LYS A 251 -19.31 -8.24 16.76
#